data_adc6d14cde8c0f2817a61393e7384fba
#
_entry.id   adc6d14cde8c0f2817a61393e7384fba
#
_cell.length_a   1.000
_cell.length_b   1.000
_cell.length_c   1.000
_cell.angle_alpha   90.00
_cell.angle_beta   90.00
_cell.angle_gamma   90.00
#
_symmetry.space_group_name_H-M   'P 1'
#
loop_
_entity.id
_entity.type
_entity.pdbx_description
1 polymer ?
#
loop_
_entity_poly.entity_id
_entity_poly.type
_entity_poly.pdbx_seq_one_letter_code
_entity_poly.pdbx_strand_id
1 'polypeptide(L)'
;MARARVSKEQAEGRWDASVSVGYQRQEMGFGLNGLTDRGGTRPIQDTFHYFGGGLSIVLPVRNQNQGNIAAARAEAVAADRRTELVELIIRQEVASALTQYEAARRSLEIYARGVKEVARANLEVVRRTYELGRATLLDVISEQRRYIDIEMGYTEALKQVYAAGVEIVRVMGGPSR
;
A
#
# COMPACT_ATOMS: atom_id res chain seq x y z
N MET A 1 -8.17 -8.81 7.91
CA MET A 1 -9.15 -7.91 8.57
C MET A 1 -10.58 -8.19 8.12
N ALA A 2 -10.91 -8.25 6.83
CA ALA A 2 -12.30 -8.45 6.35
C ALA A 2 -12.97 -9.73 6.88
N ARG A 3 -12.27 -10.87 6.91
CA ARG A 3 -12.80 -12.13 7.47
C ARG A 3 -13.06 -12.06 8.98
N ALA A 4 -12.25 -11.31 9.74
CA ALA A 4 -12.49 -11.10 11.16
C ALA A 4 -13.77 -10.29 11.42
N ARG A 5 -14.11 -9.37 10.51
CA ARG A 5 -15.38 -8.64 10.57
C ARG A 5 -16.58 -9.55 10.41
N VAL A 6 -16.52 -10.53 9.50
CA VAL A 6 -17.60 -11.54 9.37
C VAL A 6 -17.82 -12.29 10.68
N SER A 7 -16.74 -12.72 11.34
CA SER A 7 -16.82 -13.42 12.63
C SER A 7 -17.40 -12.51 13.73
N LYS A 8 -17.07 -11.22 13.72
CA LYS A 8 -17.61 -10.23 14.65
C LYS A 8 -19.13 -10.09 14.45
N GLU A 9 -19.56 -9.83 13.22
CA GLU A 9 -20.99 -9.66 12.90
C GLU A 9 -21.80 -10.94 13.20
N GLN A 10 -21.22 -12.13 13.05
CA GLN A 10 -21.83 -13.38 13.45
C GLN A 10 -21.93 -13.51 14.98
N ALA A 11 -20.97 -13.01 15.73
CA ALA A 11 -21.01 -13.01 17.19
C ALA A 11 -22.09 -12.04 17.70
N GLU A 12 -22.17 -10.84 17.11
CA GLU A 12 -23.20 -9.83 17.46
C GLU A 12 -24.64 -10.27 17.12
N GLY A 13 -24.80 -11.23 16.21
CA GLY A 13 -26.10 -11.87 15.91
C GLY A 13 -26.53 -12.91 16.93
N ARG A 14 -25.75 -13.18 17.96
CA ARG A 14 -26.07 -14.12 19.04
C ARG A 14 -26.67 -13.41 20.25
N TRP A 15 -27.07 -14.19 21.25
CA TRP A 15 -27.54 -13.64 22.53
C TRP A 15 -26.42 -12.90 23.28
N ASP A 16 -26.80 -11.85 23.98
CA ASP A 16 -25.91 -11.09 24.83
C ASP A 16 -26.39 -11.17 26.29
N ALA A 17 -25.47 -11.37 27.21
CA ALA A 17 -25.75 -11.43 28.63
C ALA A 17 -24.85 -10.46 29.37
N SER A 18 -25.46 -9.61 30.18
CA SER A 18 -24.76 -8.68 31.05
C SER A 18 -25.13 -8.92 32.50
N VAL A 19 -24.12 -8.85 33.37
CA VAL A 19 -24.28 -8.90 34.82
C VAL A 19 -23.89 -7.54 35.37
N SER A 20 -24.74 -6.96 36.17
CA SER A 20 -24.48 -5.70 36.87
C SER A 20 -24.51 -5.92 38.35
N VAL A 21 -23.53 -5.31 39.04
CA VAL A 21 -23.49 -5.25 40.52
C VAL A 21 -23.32 -3.80 40.91
N GLY A 22 -24.19 -3.34 41.76
CA GLY A 22 -24.19 -1.96 42.24
C GLY A 22 -24.18 -1.90 43.79
N TYR A 23 -23.40 -0.98 44.29
CA TYR A 23 -23.45 -0.59 45.69
C TYR A 23 -23.70 0.91 45.75
N GLN A 24 -24.68 1.32 46.56
CA GLN A 24 -25.00 2.73 46.83
C GLN A 24 -25.09 2.95 48.34
N ARG A 25 -24.38 3.95 48.80
CA ARG A 25 -24.50 4.47 50.16
C ARG A 25 -25.30 5.78 50.10
N GLN A 26 -26.36 5.85 50.84
CA GLN A 26 -27.19 7.05 50.93
C GLN A 26 -27.32 7.48 52.39
N GLU A 27 -26.99 8.72 52.65
CA GLU A 27 -27.23 9.35 53.96
C GLU A 27 -28.56 10.09 53.86
N MET A 28 -29.50 9.70 54.72
CA MET A 28 -30.81 10.31 54.75
C MET A 28 -31.00 11.01 56.11
N GLY A 29 -31.14 12.32 56.04
CA GLY A 29 -31.50 13.14 57.19
C GLY A 29 -33.03 13.18 57.35
N PHE A 30 -33.52 12.80 58.51
CA PHE A 30 -34.92 13.00 58.87
C PHE A 30 -35.04 14.39 59.49
N GLY A 31 -36.07 15.20 59.12
CA GLY A 31 -36.34 16.54 59.67
C GLY A 31 -36.71 16.56 61.17
N LEU A 32 -36.28 15.52 61.86
CA LEU A 32 -36.53 15.32 63.28
C LEU A 32 -35.19 15.46 64.08
N ASN A 33 -35.25 16.07 65.26
CA ASN A 33 -34.14 16.14 66.18
C ASN A 33 -34.33 15.11 67.28
N GLY A 34 -33.34 14.26 67.52
CA GLY A 34 -33.32 13.35 68.68
C GLY A 34 -32.62 14.01 69.87
N LEU A 35 -32.98 13.60 71.08
CA LEU A 35 -32.31 14.00 72.32
C LEU A 35 -31.04 13.13 72.50
N THR A 36 -29.95 13.78 72.89
CA THR A 36 -28.73 13.10 73.32
C THR A 36 -28.75 12.84 74.81
N ASP A 37 -27.99 11.85 75.28
CA ASP A 37 -27.90 11.47 76.71
C ASP A 37 -27.52 12.64 77.69
N ARG A 38 -27.00 13.73 77.06
CA ARG A 38 -26.64 14.97 77.79
C ARG A 38 -27.66 16.09 77.63
N GLY A 39 -28.88 15.80 77.19
CA GLY A 39 -29.98 16.76 77.02
C GLY A 39 -29.87 17.70 75.81
N GLY A 40 -28.92 17.52 74.93
CA GLY A 40 -28.81 18.29 73.71
C GLY A 40 -29.64 17.65 72.55
N THR A 41 -30.01 18.45 71.56
CA THR A 41 -30.69 17.96 70.37
C THR A 41 -29.67 17.71 69.18
N ARG A 42 -29.82 16.62 68.50
CA ARG A 42 -29.01 16.29 67.29
C ARG A 42 -29.95 15.87 66.14
N PRO A 43 -29.67 16.27 64.92
CA PRO A 43 -30.43 15.78 63.78
C PRO A 43 -30.34 14.25 63.70
N ILE A 44 -31.47 13.60 63.43
CA ILE A 44 -31.49 12.16 63.14
C ILE A 44 -31.06 11.97 61.73
N GLN A 45 -29.85 11.40 61.56
CA GLN A 45 -29.27 11.00 60.26
C GLN A 45 -28.98 9.52 60.34
N ASP A 46 -29.38 8.82 59.29
CA ASP A 46 -29.06 7.41 59.18
C ASP A 46 -28.42 7.12 57.82
N THR A 47 -27.53 6.13 57.78
CA THR A 47 -26.79 5.75 56.59
C THR A 47 -27.34 4.42 56.09
N PHE A 48 -27.93 4.47 54.90
CA PHE A 48 -28.47 3.29 54.23
C PHE A 48 -27.49 2.76 53.20
N HIS A 49 -27.31 1.46 53.21
CA HIS A 49 -26.47 0.73 52.28
C HIS A 49 -27.35 -0.12 51.36
N TYR A 50 -27.32 0.17 50.07
CA TYR A 50 -28.07 -0.59 49.07
C TYR A 50 -27.11 -1.42 48.26
N PHE A 51 -27.40 -2.70 48.19
CA PHE A 51 -26.71 -3.63 47.29
C PHE A 51 -27.73 -4.10 46.24
N GLY A 52 -27.37 -3.93 44.97
CA GLY A 52 -28.20 -4.36 43.86
C GLY A 52 -27.41 -5.23 42.91
N GLY A 53 -28.04 -6.23 42.36
CA GLY A 53 -27.51 -7.04 41.27
C GLY A 53 -28.55 -7.24 40.21
N GLY A 54 -28.13 -7.24 38.96
CA GLY A 54 -29.01 -7.46 37.81
C GLY A 54 -28.37 -8.40 36.79
N LEU A 55 -29.18 -9.26 36.20
CA LEU A 55 -28.86 -10.08 35.04
C LEU A 55 -29.74 -9.62 33.91
N SER A 56 -29.15 -9.24 32.76
CA SER A 56 -29.88 -8.89 31.55
C SER A 56 -29.45 -9.83 30.42
N ILE A 57 -30.42 -10.46 29.78
CA ILE A 57 -30.18 -11.36 28.62
C ILE A 57 -30.97 -10.79 27.45
N VAL A 58 -30.27 -10.41 26.37
CA VAL A 58 -30.85 -9.96 25.12
C VAL A 58 -30.84 -11.10 24.12
N LEU A 59 -32.04 -11.53 23.72
CA LEU A 59 -32.23 -12.61 22.75
C LEU A 59 -32.67 -12.04 21.39
N PRO A 60 -31.86 -12.16 20.33
CA PRO A 60 -32.23 -11.70 18.99
C PRO A 60 -33.20 -12.69 18.33
N VAL A 61 -34.49 -12.47 18.52
CA VAL A 61 -35.54 -13.41 18.05
C VAL A 61 -35.81 -13.30 16.54
N ARG A 62 -35.81 -12.09 15.99
CA ARG A 62 -36.12 -11.83 14.57
C ARG A 62 -34.94 -11.29 13.78
N ASN A 63 -34.15 -10.45 14.37
CA ASN A 63 -32.98 -9.85 13.74
C ASN A 63 -31.70 -10.49 14.31
N GLN A 64 -31.16 -11.44 13.58
CA GLN A 64 -29.90 -12.13 13.90
C GLN A 64 -28.72 -11.49 13.15
N ASN A 65 -28.78 -10.19 12.90
CA ASN A 65 -27.74 -9.41 12.19
C ASN A 65 -27.47 -9.89 10.75
N GLN A 66 -28.48 -10.54 10.09
CA GLN A 66 -28.31 -11.16 8.78
C GLN A 66 -27.83 -10.19 7.71
N GLY A 67 -28.33 -8.93 7.74
CA GLY A 67 -27.94 -7.89 6.78
C GLY A 67 -26.46 -7.52 6.89
N ASN A 68 -25.97 -7.28 8.12
CA ASN A 68 -24.57 -6.95 8.34
C ASN A 68 -23.64 -8.14 8.07
N ILE A 69 -24.08 -9.37 8.38
CA ILE A 69 -23.34 -10.60 8.04
C ILE A 69 -23.21 -10.74 6.52
N ALA A 70 -24.29 -10.50 5.77
CA ALA A 70 -24.26 -10.53 4.31
C ALA A 70 -23.34 -9.44 3.73
N ALA A 71 -23.41 -8.21 4.25
CA ALA A 71 -22.55 -7.11 3.87
C ALA A 71 -21.06 -7.42 4.17
N ALA A 72 -20.75 -7.91 5.38
CA ALA A 72 -19.40 -8.28 5.75
C ALA A 72 -18.81 -9.42 4.88
N ARG A 73 -19.64 -10.40 4.50
CA ARG A 73 -19.24 -11.45 3.55
C ARG A 73 -18.96 -10.88 2.16
N ALA A 74 -19.81 -9.99 1.66
CA ALA A 74 -19.57 -9.32 0.37
C ALA A 74 -18.29 -8.49 0.39
N GLU A 75 -18.02 -7.77 1.47
CA GLU A 75 -16.75 -7.04 1.68
C GLU A 75 -15.53 -7.97 1.72
N ALA A 76 -15.65 -9.14 2.34
CA ALA A 76 -14.57 -10.11 2.37
C ALA A 76 -14.26 -10.66 0.96
N VAL A 77 -15.30 -11.00 0.18
CA VAL A 77 -15.12 -11.41 -1.21
C VAL A 77 -14.52 -10.29 -2.06
N ALA A 78 -14.97 -9.05 -1.88
CA ALA A 78 -14.41 -7.90 -2.58
C ALA A 78 -12.94 -7.67 -2.23
N ALA A 79 -12.54 -7.88 -0.97
CA ALA A 79 -11.15 -7.79 -0.53
C ALA A 79 -10.27 -8.89 -1.16
N ASP A 80 -10.77 -10.13 -1.22
CA ASP A 80 -10.07 -11.24 -1.87
C ASP A 80 -9.88 -10.95 -3.38
N ARG A 81 -10.93 -10.45 -4.07
CA ARG A 81 -10.82 -10.03 -5.49
C ARG A 81 -9.85 -8.88 -5.73
N ARG A 82 -9.78 -7.93 -4.80
CA ARG A 82 -8.79 -6.85 -4.88
C ARG A 82 -7.35 -7.39 -4.75
N THR A 83 -7.14 -8.36 -3.89
CA THR A 83 -5.82 -9.02 -3.77
C THR A 83 -5.43 -9.73 -5.06
N GLU A 84 -6.34 -10.52 -5.65
CA GLU A 84 -6.11 -11.17 -6.95
C GLU A 84 -5.78 -10.16 -8.06
N LEU A 85 -6.51 -9.04 -8.10
CA LEU A 85 -6.23 -7.97 -9.06
C LEU A 85 -4.85 -7.34 -8.87
N VAL A 86 -4.46 -7.04 -7.63
CA VAL A 86 -3.14 -6.47 -7.34
C VAL A 86 -2.03 -7.45 -7.72
N GLU A 87 -2.19 -8.74 -7.45
CA GLU A 87 -1.23 -9.77 -7.90
C GLU A 87 -1.09 -9.81 -9.43
N LEU A 88 -2.21 -9.69 -10.14
CA LEU A 88 -2.19 -9.66 -11.61
C LEU A 88 -1.46 -8.42 -12.13
N ILE A 89 -1.72 -7.25 -11.54
CA ILE A 89 -1.05 -6.00 -11.89
C ILE A 89 0.46 -6.12 -11.66
N ILE A 90 0.88 -6.63 -10.51
CA ILE A 90 2.30 -6.81 -10.19
C ILE A 90 2.96 -7.75 -11.22
N ARG A 91 2.34 -8.88 -11.55
CA ARG A 91 2.86 -9.80 -12.56
C ARG A 91 3.01 -9.13 -13.93
N GLN A 92 2.03 -8.31 -14.32
CA GLN A 92 2.07 -7.55 -15.58
C GLN A 92 3.20 -6.50 -15.56
N GLU A 93 3.36 -5.76 -14.46
CA GLU A 93 4.43 -4.76 -14.32
C GLU A 93 5.81 -5.41 -14.40
N VAL A 94 6.03 -6.54 -13.71
CA VAL A 94 7.30 -7.28 -13.78
C VAL A 94 7.58 -7.77 -15.21
N ALA A 95 6.59 -8.37 -15.88
CA ALA A 95 6.75 -8.84 -17.25
C ALA A 95 7.06 -7.70 -18.23
N SER A 96 6.38 -6.54 -18.06
CA SER A 96 6.62 -5.35 -18.87
C SER A 96 8.03 -4.79 -18.66
N ALA A 97 8.47 -4.65 -17.40
CA ALA A 97 9.80 -4.14 -17.07
C ALA A 97 10.91 -5.05 -17.63
N LEU A 98 10.73 -6.37 -17.52
CA LEU A 98 11.68 -7.34 -18.09
C LEU A 98 11.77 -7.25 -19.62
N THR A 99 10.61 -7.16 -20.28
CA THR A 99 10.56 -7.01 -21.75
C THR A 99 11.25 -5.73 -22.22
N GLN A 100 11.03 -4.61 -21.51
CA GLN A 100 11.69 -3.33 -21.79
C GLN A 100 13.21 -3.41 -21.59
N TYR A 101 13.65 -4.05 -20.52
CA TYR A 101 15.08 -4.25 -20.26
C TYR A 101 15.75 -5.09 -21.37
N GLU A 102 15.13 -6.19 -21.76
CA GLU A 102 15.64 -7.03 -22.85
C GLU A 102 15.68 -6.29 -24.19
N ALA A 103 14.68 -5.47 -24.49
CA ALA A 103 14.66 -4.63 -25.69
C ALA A 103 15.78 -3.59 -25.68
N ALA A 104 15.94 -2.88 -24.57
CA ALA A 104 17.01 -1.90 -24.40
C ALA A 104 18.40 -2.55 -24.51
N ARG A 105 18.60 -3.72 -23.90
CA ARG A 105 19.84 -4.48 -23.98
C ARG A 105 20.16 -4.91 -25.41
N ARG A 106 19.17 -5.40 -26.15
CA ARG A 106 19.35 -5.75 -27.58
C ARG A 106 19.71 -4.54 -28.42
N SER A 107 19.07 -3.39 -28.18
CA SER A 107 19.41 -2.13 -28.85
C SER A 107 20.87 -1.73 -28.59
N LEU A 108 21.31 -1.75 -27.34
CA LEU A 108 22.68 -1.44 -26.95
C LEU A 108 23.68 -2.39 -27.64
N GLU A 109 23.37 -3.66 -27.72
CA GLU A 109 24.24 -4.67 -28.35
C GLU A 109 24.42 -4.41 -29.84
N ILE A 110 23.38 -3.99 -30.57
CA ILE A 110 23.45 -3.58 -31.97
C ILE A 110 24.44 -2.41 -32.15
N TYR A 111 24.34 -1.38 -31.34
CA TYR A 111 25.26 -0.25 -31.37
C TYR A 111 26.69 -0.65 -31.00
N ALA A 112 26.86 -1.48 -29.98
CA ALA A 112 28.18 -1.85 -29.45
C ALA A 112 28.98 -2.77 -30.40
N ARG A 113 28.28 -3.72 -31.05
CA ARG A 113 28.94 -4.77 -31.84
C ARG A 113 29.03 -4.53 -33.35
N GLY A 114 28.38 -3.50 -33.87
CA GLY A 114 28.38 -3.34 -35.33
C GLY A 114 28.33 -1.89 -35.76
N VAL A 115 27.31 -1.15 -35.37
CA VAL A 115 27.04 0.19 -35.94
C VAL A 115 28.19 1.17 -35.64
N LYS A 116 28.72 1.17 -34.44
CA LYS A 116 29.81 2.06 -34.02
C LYS A 116 31.12 1.76 -34.73
N GLU A 117 31.48 0.51 -34.88
CA GLU A 117 32.68 0.09 -35.57
C GLU A 117 32.63 0.43 -37.08
N VAL A 118 31.50 0.13 -37.74
CA VAL A 118 31.28 0.48 -39.15
C VAL A 118 31.32 2.00 -39.35
N ALA A 119 30.68 2.77 -38.51
CA ALA A 119 30.70 4.23 -38.61
C ALA A 119 32.12 4.80 -38.46
N ARG A 120 32.91 4.26 -37.52
CA ARG A 120 34.31 4.66 -37.37
C ARG A 120 35.13 4.31 -38.60
N ALA A 121 34.97 3.09 -39.16
CA ALA A 121 35.66 2.67 -40.35
C ALA A 121 35.29 3.54 -41.57
N ASN A 122 34.02 3.88 -41.73
CA ASN A 122 33.55 4.78 -42.81
C ASN A 122 34.19 6.17 -42.68
N LEU A 123 34.20 6.74 -41.49
CA LEU A 123 34.84 8.05 -41.28
C LEU A 123 36.33 8.01 -41.65
N GLU A 124 37.03 6.96 -41.28
CA GLU A 124 38.44 6.76 -41.64
C GLU A 124 38.65 6.67 -43.14
N VAL A 125 37.82 5.89 -43.84
CA VAL A 125 37.86 5.77 -45.31
C VAL A 125 37.64 7.11 -45.97
N VAL A 126 36.61 7.88 -45.56
CA VAL A 126 36.30 9.18 -46.16
C VAL A 126 37.44 10.19 -45.88
N ARG A 127 38.04 10.20 -44.71
CA ARG A 127 39.21 11.02 -44.41
C ARG A 127 40.40 10.72 -45.32
N ARG A 128 40.79 9.45 -45.48
CA ARG A 128 41.86 9.03 -46.38
C ARG A 128 41.57 9.40 -47.82
N THR A 129 40.31 9.27 -48.26
CA THR A 129 39.87 9.65 -49.61
C THR A 129 40.02 11.14 -49.87
N TYR A 130 39.72 11.96 -48.82
CA TYR A 130 39.91 13.41 -48.85
C TYR A 130 41.44 13.76 -48.93
N GLU A 131 42.26 13.12 -48.15
CA GLU A 131 43.74 13.32 -48.14
C GLU A 131 44.34 13.00 -49.53
N LEU A 132 43.74 12.05 -50.28
CA LEU A 132 44.15 11.72 -51.64
C LEU A 132 43.52 12.66 -52.70
N GLY A 133 42.82 13.72 -52.28
CA GLY A 133 42.18 14.66 -53.18
C GLY A 133 40.94 14.12 -53.92
N ARG A 134 40.38 12.98 -53.49
CA ARG A 134 39.25 12.28 -54.19
C ARG A 134 37.89 12.45 -53.49
N ALA A 135 37.84 13.11 -52.36
CA ALA A 135 36.62 13.49 -51.66
C ALA A 135 36.64 14.98 -51.28
N THR A 136 35.51 15.57 -51.00
CA THR A 136 35.38 16.96 -50.59
C THR A 136 35.42 17.08 -49.06
N LEU A 137 35.75 18.27 -48.55
CA LEU A 137 35.66 18.59 -47.15
C LEU A 137 34.23 18.40 -46.63
N LEU A 138 33.22 18.68 -47.44
CA LEU A 138 31.82 18.48 -47.09
C LEU A 138 31.49 17.02 -46.81
N ASP A 139 32.08 16.08 -47.56
CA ASP A 139 31.93 14.64 -47.36
C ASP A 139 32.48 14.22 -46.01
N VAL A 140 33.67 14.74 -45.65
CA VAL A 140 34.27 14.48 -44.32
C VAL A 140 33.39 15.01 -43.18
N ILE A 141 32.89 16.26 -43.31
CA ILE A 141 32.04 16.86 -42.27
C ILE A 141 30.73 16.06 -42.16
N SER A 142 30.14 15.63 -43.29
CA SER A 142 28.90 14.86 -43.28
C SER A 142 29.07 13.51 -42.59
N GLU A 143 30.15 12.79 -42.87
CA GLU A 143 30.45 11.50 -42.21
C GLU A 143 30.82 11.66 -40.73
N GLN A 144 31.49 12.78 -40.36
CA GLN A 144 31.79 13.07 -38.99
C GLN A 144 30.51 13.34 -38.18
N ARG A 145 29.54 14.08 -38.72
CA ARG A 145 28.22 14.28 -38.11
C ARG A 145 27.52 12.93 -37.94
N ARG A 146 27.49 12.06 -38.96
CA ARG A 146 26.91 10.72 -38.86
C ARG A 146 27.57 9.89 -37.76
N TYR A 147 28.89 9.94 -37.62
CA TYR A 147 29.61 9.26 -36.54
C TYR A 147 29.20 9.80 -35.16
N ILE A 148 29.06 11.12 -34.99
CA ILE A 148 28.61 11.74 -33.75
C ILE A 148 27.17 11.30 -33.42
N ASP A 149 26.28 11.28 -34.40
CA ASP A 149 24.89 10.85 -34.20
C ASP A 149 24.83 9.37 -33.73
N ILE A 150 25.70 8.53 -34.24
CA ILE A 150 25.81 7.12 -33.81
C ILE A 150 26.36 7.01 -32.39
N GLU A 151 27.36 7.80 -32.00
CA GLU A 151 27.85 7.86 -30.62
C GLU A 151 26.79 8.35 -29.63
N MET A 152 25.98 9.33 -30.04
CA MET A 152 24.83 9.79 -29.27
C MET A 152 23.79 8.68 -29.13
N GLY A 153 23.46 7.97 -30.20
CA GLY A 153 22.55 6.83 -30.18
C GLY A 153 23.03 5.70 -29.25
N TYR A 154 24.32 5.39 -29.26
CA TYR A 154 24.92 4.44 -28.31
C TYR A 154 24.76 4.89 -26.86
N THR A 155 25.03 6.16 -26.58
CA THR A 155 24.90 6.73 -25.22
C THR A 155 23.46 6.69 -24.73
N GLU A 156 22.51 7.01 -25.61
CA GLU A 156 21.07 6.93 -25.26
C GLU A 156 20.62 5.47 -25.04
N ALA A 157 21.10 4.52 -25.85
CA ALA A 157 20.82 3.11 -25.64
C ALA A 157 21.38 2.60 -24.30
N LEU A 158 22.59 3.05 -23.92
CA LEU A 158 23.19 2.74 -22.63
C LEU A 158 22.34 3.28 -21.48
N LYS A 159 21.91 4.53 -21.57
CA LYS A 159 21.01 5.17 -20.59
C LYS A 159 19.70 4.40 -20.46
N GLN A 160 19.12 3.95 -21.56
CA GLN A 160 17.87 3.16 -21.54
C GLN A 160 18.06 1.80 -20.83
N VAL A 161 19.19 1.13 -20.98
CA VAL A 161 19.49 -0.11 -20.24
C VAL A 161 19.55 0.15 -18.73
N TYR A 162 20.21 1.23 -18.31
CA TYR A 162 20.29 1.60 -16.90
C TYR A 162 18.90 1.95 -16.35
N ALA A 163 18.12 2.76 -17.07
CA ALA A 163 16.79 3.15 -16.66
C ALA A 163 15.86 1.93 -16.52
N ALA A 164 15.88 1.02 -17.50
CA ALA A 164 15.11 -0.21 -17.44
C ALA A 164 15.56 -1.15 -16.31
N GLY A 165 16.87 -1.19 -16.00
CA GLY A 165 17.39 -1.92 -14.86
C GLY A 165 16.90 -1.39 -13.52
N VAL A 166 16.86 -0.08 -13.35
CA VAL A 166 16.30 0.58 -12.15
C VAL A 166 14.80 0.27 -12.02
N GLU A 167 14.09 0.27 -13.14
CA GLU A 167 12.66 -0.05 -13.16
C GLU A 167 12.37 -1.49 -12.70
N ILE A 168 13.18 -2.47 -13.10
CA ILE A 168 13.09 -3.84 -12.58
C ILE A 168 13.26 -3.86 -11.06
N VAL A 169 14.27 -3.17 -10.53
CA VAL A 169 14.51 -3.11 -9.08
C VAL A 169 13.32 -2.47 -8.36
N ARG A 170 12.74 -1.41 -8.92
CA ARG A 170 11.55 -0.73 -8.38
C ARG A 170 10.35 -1.69 -8.30
N VAL A 171 10.06 -2.39 -9.39
CA VAL A 171 8.90 -3.29 -9.48
C VAL A 171 9.07 -4.53 -8.60
N MET A 172 10.30 -4.99 -8.38
CA MET A 172 10.59 -6.09 -7.46
C MET A 172 10.56 -5.70 -5.98
N GLY A 173 10.25 -4.44 -5.67
CA GLY A 173 10.18 -3.98 -4.28
C GLY A 173 11.55 -3.73 -3.65
N GLY A 174 12.55 -3.40 -4.46
CA GLY A 174 13.86 -2.97 -3.95
C GLY A 174 13.75 -1.74 -3.05
N PRO A 175 14.72 -1.51 -2.16
CA PRO A 175 14.67 -0.42 -1.20
C PRO A 175 14.50 0.91 -1.92
N SER A 176 13.36 1.55 -1.74
CA SER A 176 13.17 2.97 -2.05
C SER A 176 14.08 3.75 -1.08
N ARG A 177 15.19 4.27 -1.60
CA ARG A 177 16.03 5.23 -0.88
C ARG A 177 15.37 6.59 -0.86
#